data_b0c7ac94b8a6b3497570aa8bfa603360
#
_entry.id   b0c7ac94b8a6b3497570aa8bfa603360
#
_cell.length_a   1.000
_cell.length_b   1.000
_cell.length_c   1.000
_cell.angle_alpha   90.00
_cell.angle_beta   90.00
_cell.angle_gamma   90.00
#
_symmetry.space_group_name_H-M   'P 1'
#
loop_
_entity.id
_entity.type
_entity.pdbx_description
1 polymer ?
#
loop_
_entity_poly.entity_id
_entity_poly.type
_entity_poly.pdbx_seq_one_letter_code
_entity_poly.pdbx_strand_id
1 'polypeptide(L)'
;MGVYKGGARYYHNISENISTTSKFYDYSDGYFGKKSKKKGNFVRIIESNNPLKTSKDFYDRISYGGEETPLSNGKGTRTSTEDGTIITYRSTSSSDGSPAIDINIEKSTNTGGLKKQKIHFVEVKKK
;
A
#
# COMPACT_ATOMS: atom_id res chain seq x y z
N MET A 1 -13.77 -0.91 18.28
CA MET A 1 -13.30 -0.45 17.96
C MET A 1 -12.88 -0.43 17.51
N GLY A 2 -12.80 -0.30 17.71
CA GLY A 2 -12.18 0.16 17.20
C GLY A 2 -11.72 0.16 17.24
N VAL A 3 -11.95 0.19 17.44
CA VAL A 3 -11.34 0.54 17.48
C VAL A 3 -11.18 0.52 17.68
N TYR A 4 -11.50 0.72 17.75
CA TYR A 4 -11.12 1.05 17.99
C TYR A 4 -11.24 1.62 18.14
N LYS A 5 -11.64 2.06 18.50
CA LYS A 5 -11.41 2.64 18.75
C LYS A 5 -10.94 3.02 19.43
N GLY A 6 -11.15 3.52 19.46
CA GLY A 6 -10.27 4.18 19.97
C GLY A 6 -9.74 4.02 21.07
N GLY A 7 -9.77 4.10 21.74
CA GLY A 7 -9.16 4.21 22.85
C GLY A 7 -7.88 3.80 22.90
N ALA A 8 -7.76 2.88 23.64
CA ALA A 8 -6.50 2.52 23.79
C ALA A 8 -6.05 2.59 22.49
N ARG A 9 -4.97 3.04 22.48
CA ARG A 9 -4.60 3.23 21.34
C ARG A 9 -3.54 2.41 21.08
N TYR A 10 -3.56 1.77 20.03
CA TYR A 10 -2.51 1.08 19.61
C TYR A 10 -1.82 1.96 18.73
N TYR A 11 -0.52 1.94 18.74
CA TYR A 11 0.23 2.66 17.85
C TYR A 11 0.77 1.68 16.87
N HIS A 12 0.03 1.45 15.82
CA HIS A 12 0.54 0.64 14.75
C HIS A 12 1.31 1.55 13.85
N ASN A 13 2.60 1.51 13.91
CA ASN A 13 3.39 2.33 13.01
C ASN A 13 3.64 1.52 11.74
N ILE A 14 4.15 2.20 10.73
CA ILE A 14 4.34 1.57 9.43
C ILE A 14 5.35 0.42 9.51
N SER A 15 6.29 0.47 10.45
CA SER A 15 7.25 -0.62 10.61
C SER A 15 6.59 -1.95 10.88
N GLU A 16 5.58 -1.94 11.75
CA GLU A 16 4.88 -3.17 12.07
C GLU A 16 4.08 -3.66 10.87
N ASN A 17 3.48 -2.74 10.15
CA ASN A 17 2.71 -3.12 8.98
C ASN A 17 3.61 -3.67 7.88
N ILE A 18 4.81 -3.12 7.73
CA ILE A 18 5.77 -3.65 6.79
C ILE A 18 6.13 -5.08 7.16
N SER A 19 6.39 -5.32 8.43
CA SER A 19 6.76 -6.66 8.89
C SER A 19 5.67 -7.67 8.58
N THR A 20 4.43 -7.31 8.85
CA THR A 20 3.30 -8.19 8.59
C THR A 20 3.10 -8.41 7.09
N THR A 21 3.12 -7.32 6.33
CA THR A 21 2.85 -7.39 4.90
C THR A 21 3.94 -8.15 4.16
N SER A 22 5.19 -8.03 4.60
CA SER A 22 6.30 -8.69 3.93
C SER A 22 6.27 -10.21 4.10
N LYS A 23 5.43 -10.72 4.97
CA LYS A 23 5.25 -12.17 5.07
C LYS A 23 4.44 -12.73 3.91
N PHE A 24 3.72 -11.87 3.21
CA PHE A 24 2.83 -12.31 2.14
C PHE A 24 3.22 -11.76 0.77
N TYR A 25 4.05 -10.74 0.73
CA TYR A 25 4.43 -10.07 -0.51
C TYR A 25 5.92 -9.79 -0.52
N ASP A 26 6.55 -9.93 -1.67
CA ASP A 26 7.98 -9.69 -1.80
C ASP A 26 8.33 -8.29 -1.34
N TYR A 27 9.38 -8.17 -0.56
CA TYR A 27 9.82 -6.89 -0.03
C TYR A 27 11.35 -6.88 0.06
N SER A 28 11.95 -5.87 -0.50
CA SER A 28 13.40 -5.77 -0.52
C SER A 28 13.81 -4.31 -0.67
N ASP A 29 14.76 -3.88 0.14
CA ASP A 29 15.33 -2.52 0.05
C ASP A 29 14.30 -1.42 0.12
N GLY A 30 13.23 -1.64 0.87
CA GLY A 30 12.19 -0.63 1.04
C GLY A 30 11.10 -0.66 0.00
N TYR A 31 11.13 -1.62 -0.93
CA TYR A 31 10.14 -1.72 -1.99
C TYR A 31 9.42 -3.05 -1.96
N PHE A 32 8.13 -3.02 -2.25
CA PHE A 32 7.35 -4.23 -2.43
C PHE A 32 7.29 -4.58 -3.91
N GLY A 33 7.16 -5.87 -4.20
CA GLY A 33 7.00 -6.34 -5.57
C GLY A 33 8.28 -6.25 -6.38
N LYS A 34 8.11 -6.26 -7.69
CA LYS A 34 9.22 -6.20 -8.63
C LYS A 34 9.29 -4.85 -9.28
N LYS A 35 10.49 -4.48 -9.73
CA LYS A 35 10.64 -3.25 -10.46
C LYS A 35 9.91 -3.33 -11.78
N SER A 36 9.17 -2.28 -12.12
CA SER A 36 8.52 -2.18 -13.41
C SER A 36 9.56 -1.87 -14.48
N LYS A 37 9.17 -2.06 -15.74
CA LYS A 37 10.03 -1.66 -16.85
C LYS A 37 10.03 -0.16 -17.07
N LYS A 38 9.14 0.55 -16.38
CA LYS A 38 9.12 2.00 -16.50
C LYS A 38 10.28 2.60 -15.76
N LYS A 39 10.55 3.86 -16.04
CA LYS A 39 11.66 4.53 -15.41
C LYS A 39 11.51 4.59 -13.92
N GLY A 40 12.64 4.52 -13.24
CA GLY A 40 12.69 4.71 -11.82
C GLY A 40 12.41 3.44 -11.06
N ASN A 41 12.86 3.41 -9.81
CA ASN A 41 12.65 2.24 -8.98
C ASN A 41 11.32 2.26 -8.26
N PHE A 42 10.64 3.41 -8.23
CA PHE A 42 9.47 3.53 -7.39
C PHE A 42 8.20 2.95 -8.02
N VAL A 43 8.21 2.60 -9.29
CA VAL A 43 7.06 1.95 -9.92
C VAL A 43 7.26 0.45 -9.80
N ARG A 44 6.34 -0.20 -9.07
CA ARG A 44 6.48 -1.61 -8.71
C ARG A 44 5.32 -2.41 -9.27
N ILE A 45 5.51 -3.71 -9.35
CA ILE A 45 4.49 -4.62 -9.86
C ILE A 45 4.35 -5.82 -8.95
N ILE A 46 3.11 -6.16 -8.62
CA ILE A 46 2.79 -7.40 -7.93
C ILE A 46 1.83 -8.16 -8.84
N GLU A 47 2.18 -9.37 -9.22
CA GLU A 47 1.36 -10.19 -10.07
C GLU A 47 0.41 -11.05 -9.25
N SER A 48 -0.79 -11.26 -9.76
CA SER A 48 -1.81 -11.98 -9.03
C SER A 48 -2.84 -12.58 -9.97
N ASN A 49 -3.45 -13.68 -9.56
CA ASN A 49 -4.57 -14.25 -10.31
C ASN A 49 -5.82 -13.42 -10.15
N ASN A 50 -5.86 -12.56 -9.13
CA ASN A 50 -7.00 -11.68 -8.90
C ASN A 50 -6.47 -10.35 -8.39
N PRO A 51 -6.04 -9.46 -9.30
CA PRO A 51 -5.40 -8.21 -8.88
C PRO A 51 -6.24 -7.34 -7.95
N LEU A 52 -7.54 -7.29 -8.18
CA LEU A 52 -8.39 -6.45 -7.35
C LEU A 52 -8.41 -6.96 -5.91
N LYS A 53 -8.58 -8.26 -5.74
CA LYS A 53 -8.61 -8.84 -4.41
C LYS A 53 -7.26 -8.73 -3.73
N THR A 54 -6.19 -8.97 -4.47
CA THR A 54 -4.84 -8.90 -3.91
C THR A 54 -4.48 -7.47 -3.50
N SER A 55 -4.87 -6.49 -4.31
CA SER A 55 -4.57 -5.11 -3.98
C SER A 55 -5.31 -4.68 -2.71
N LYS A 56 -6.53 -5.16 -2.55
CA LYS A 56 -7.31 -4.86 -1.37
C LYS A 56 -6.67 -5.48 -0.13
N ASP A 57 -6.22 -6.73 -0.25
CA ASP A 57 -5.55 -7.42 0.83
C ASP A 57 -4.25 -6.71 1.21
N PHE A 58 -3.47 -6.31 0.22
CA PHE A 58 -2.24 -5.58 0.46
C PHE A 58 -2.54 -4.27 1.19
N TYR A 59 -3.54 -3.55 0.70
CA TYR A 59 -3.91 -2.28 1.31
C TYR A 59 -4.33 -2.45 2.76
N ASP A 60 -5.14 -3.47 3.03
CA ASP A 60 -5.62 -3.69 4.39
C ASP A 60 -4.47 -3.99 5.34
N ARG A 61 -3.45 -4.70 4.87
CA ARG A 61 -2.31 -5.05 5.70
C ARG A 61 -1.38 -3.88 5.93
N ILE A 62 -1.03 -3.15 4.86
CA ILE A 62 -0.03 -2.10 4.96
C ILE A 62 -0.61 -0.86 5.66
N SER A 63 -1.91 -0.66 5.59
CA SER A 63 -2.56 0.50 6.17
C SER A 63 -3.20 0.22 7.52
N TYR A 64 -3.03 -0.98 8.04
CA TYR A 64 -3.70 -1.39 9.28
C TYR A 64 -3.44 -0.40 10.41
N GLY A 65 -4.50 -0.03 11.11
CA GLY A 65 -4.38 0.86 12.27
C GLY A 65 -4.33 2.34 11.92
N GLY A 66 -4.32 2.67 10.64
CA GLY A 66 -4.31 4.08 10.24
C GLY A 66 -5.72 4.61 10.10
N GLU A 67 -5.78 5.90 9.79
CA GLU A 67 -7.06 6.57 9.62
C GLU A 67 -7.43 6.62 8.15
N GLU A 68 -8.54 6.01 7.79
CA GLU A 68 -8.96 5.86 6.41
C GLU A 68 -10.03 6.84 6.02
N THR A 69 -9.89 7.44 4.83
CA THR A 69 -10.93 8.31 4.28
C THR A 69 -11.13 7.93 2.81
N PRO A 70 -12.36 8.07 2.29
CA PRO A 70 -12.59 7.76 0.89
C PRO A 70 -12.03 8.85 -0.01
N LEU A 71 -11.68 8.46 -1.23
CA LEU A 71 -11.27 9.44 -2.22
C LEU A 71 -12.49 10.18 -2.74
N SER A 72 -12.29 11.44 -3.12
CA SER A 72 -13.42 12.27 -3.55
C SER A 72 -14.09 11.75 -4.81
N ASN A 73 -13.36 11.03 -5.65
CA ASN A 73 -13.95 10.51 -6.89
C ASN A 73 -14.62 9.15 -6.69
N GLY A 74 -14.65 8.63 -5.47
CA GLY A 74 -15.30 7.36 -5.20
C GLY A 74 -14.56 6.13 -5.68
N LYS A 75 -13.32 6.28 -6.16
CA LYS A 75 -12.60 5.16 -6.75
C LYS A 75 -11.54 4.57 -5.86
N GLY A 76 -11.57 4.87 -4.59
CA GLY A 76 -10.61 4.29 -3.67
C GLY A 76 -10.64 4.93 -2.32
N THR A 77 -9.58 4.68 -1.56
CA THR A 77 -9.47 5.16 -0.19
C THR A 77 -8.04 5.57 0.08
N ARG A 78 -7.89 6.31 1.16
CA ARG A 78 -6.59 6.83 1.54
C ARG A 78 -6.46 6.68 3.04
N THR A 79 -5.31 6.19 3.48
CA THR A 79 -5.06 5.98 4.89
C THR A 79 -3.84 6.77 5.32
N SER A 80 -3.94 7.46 6.46
CA SER A 80 -2.81 8.12 7.09
C SER A 80 -2.43 7.32 8.32
N THR A 81 -1.16 6.96 8.41
CA THR A 81 -0.67 6.27 9.60
C THR A 81 -0.26 7.29 10.63
N GLU A 82 -0.03 6.82 11.84
CA GLU A 82 0.31 7.69 12.93
C GLU A 82 1.62 8.44 12.68
N ASP A 83 2.55 7.83 11.98
CA ASP A 83 3.83 8.47 11.70
C ASP A 83 3.81 9.33 10.44
N GLY A 84 2.66 9.52 9.82
CA GLY A 84 2.53 10.45 8.69
C GLY A 84 2.66 9.83 7.32
N THR A 85 2.80 8.52 7.24
CA THR A 85 2.83 7.84 5.94
C THR A 85 1.41 7.86 5.36
N ILE A 86 1.30 8.16 4.08
CA ILE A 86 0.00 8.20 3.40
C ILE A 86 -0.05 7.11 2.36
N ILE A 87 -1.06 6.26 2.47
CA ILE A 87 -1.23 5.12 1.57
C ILE A 87 -2.54 5.31 0.84
N THR A 88 -2.50 5.39 -0.48
CA THR A 88 -3.68 5.62 -1.31
C THR A 88 -3.94 4.39 -2.16
N TYR A 89 -5.15 3.85 -2.05
CA TYR A 89 -5.58 2.71 -2.84
C TYR A 89 -6.55 3.19 -3.92
N ARG A 90 -6.32 2.76 -5.16
CA ARG A 90 -7.24 3.01 -6.25
C ARG A 90 -7.56 1.69 -6.91
N SER A 91 -8.85 1.43 -7.08
CA SER A 91 -9.26 0.19 -7.74
C SER A 91 -8.90 0.18 -9.21
N THR A 92 -8.72 1.37 -9.79
CA THR A 92 -8.33 1.51 -11.18
C THR A 92 -7.36 2.67 -11.30
N SER A 93 -6.16 2.39 -11.76
CA SER A 93 -5.18 3.46 -11.92
C SER A 93 -5.42 4.17 -13.24
N SER A 94 -4.95 5.40 -13.32
CA SER A 94 -5.14 6.19 -14.55
C SER A 94 -4.18 5.78 -15.65
N SER A 95 -3.10 5.09 -15.31
CA SER A 95 -2.09 4.79 -16.33
C SER A 95 -2.42 3.55 -17.14
N ASP A 96 -2.86 2.46 -16.51
CA ASP A 96 -3.12 1.23 -17.26
C ASP A 96 -4.38 0.51 -16.81
N GLY A 97 -5.17 1.13 -15.94
CA GLY A 97 -6.42 0.55 -15.48
C GLY A 97 -6.28 -0.51 -14.41
N SER A 98 -5.07 -0.85 -14.03
CA SER A 98 -4.88 -1.85 -12.98
C SER A 98 -5.10 -1.24 -11.60
N PRO A 99 -5.47 -2.04 -10.61
CA PRO A 99 -5.48 -1.54 -9.24
C PRO A 99 -4.10 -1.08 -8.83
N ALA A 100 -4.03 -0.02 -8.05
CA ALA A 100 -2.74 0.54 -7.67
C ALA A 100 -2.76 1.07 -6.25
N ILE A 101 -1.60 1.04 -5.62
CA ILE A 101 -1.42 1.60 -4.29
C ILE A 101 -0.21 2.52 -4.32
N ASP A 102 -0.43 3.77 -3.91
CA ASP A 102 0.63 4.75 -3.77
C ASP A 102 1.02 4.85 -2.32
N ILE A 103 2.31 4.82 -2.04
CA ILE A 103 2.81 5.02 -0.69
C ILE A 103 3.66 6.28 -0.70
N ASN A 104 3.21 7.27 0.05
CA ASN A 104 3.88 8.57 0.13
C ASN A 104 4.43 8.73 1.53
N ILE A 105 5.74 8.89 1.62
CA ILE A 105 6.43 9.00 2.91
C ILE A 105 6.95 10.40 3.17
N GLU A 106 6.56 11.36 2.34
CA GLU A 106 7.11 12.70 2.42
C GLU A 106 6.95 13.34 3.79
N LYS A 107 5.84 13.07 4.43
CA LYS A 107 5.57 13.65 5.75
C LYS A 107 5.76 12.66 6.88
N SER A 108 6.36 11.51 6.56
CA SER A 108 6.53 10.48 7.57
C SER A 108 7.70 10.81 8.49
N THR A 109 7.49 10.62 9.78
CA THR A 109 8.55 10.81 10.77
C THR A 109 9.32 9.52 11.01
N ASN A 110 8.77 8.39 10.54
CA ASN A 110 9.45 7.12 10.73
C ASN A 110 8.93 6.13 9.70
N THR A 111 9.66 5.99 8.61
CA THR A 111 9.21 5.13 7.50
C THR A 111 9.48 3.65 7.72
N GLY A 112 10.26 3.31 8.74
CA GLY A 112 10.64 1.92 8.94
C GLY A 112 11.47 1.36 7.80
N GLY A 113 12.07 2.23 6.99
CA GLY A 113 12.85 1.81 5.83
C GLY A 113 12.06 1.79 4.54
N LEU A 114 10.75 2.02 4.63
CA LEU A 114 9.89 2.02 3.46
C LEU A 114 10.21 3.21 2.57
N LYS A 115 10.19 3.00 1.27
CA LYS A 115 10.45 4.05 0.30
C LYS A 115 9.19 4.41 -0.45
N LYS A 116 9.17 5.62 -1.00
CA LYS A 116 8.06 6.07 -1.81
C LYS A 116 7.91 5.13 -3.00
N GLN A 117 6.69 4.71 -3.28
CA GLN A 117 6.47 3.76 -4.38
C GLN A 117 5.02 3.77 -4.82
N LYS A 118 4.83 3.33 -6.05
CA LYS A 118 3.50 3.12 -6.61
C LYS A 118 3.48 1.69 -7.11
N ILE A 119 2.56 0.90 -6.58
CA ILE A 119 2.48 -0.53 -6.88
C ILE A 119 1.26 -0.80 -7.74
N HIS A 120 1.49 -1.41 -8.91
CA HIS A 120 0.42 -1.87 -9.78
C HIS A 120 0.20 -3.35 -9.56
N PHE A 121 -1.06 -3.75 -9.44
CA PHE A 121 -1.41 -5.15 -9.27
C PHE A 121 -1.96 -5.65 -10.59
N VAL A 122 -1.25 -6.57 -11.22
CA VAL A 122 -1.56 -6.99 -12.57
C VAL A 122 -1.74 -8.51 -12.61
N GLU A 123 -2.40 -8.98 -13.66
CA GLU A 123 -2.61 -10.40 -13.79
C GLU A 123 -1.34 -11.13 -14.12
N VAL A 124 -1.22 -12.33 -13.58
CA VAL A 124 -0.09 -13.20 -13.91
C VAL A 124 -0.16 -13.52 -15.39
N LYS A 125 0.97 -13.35 -16.07
CA LYS A 125 1.00 -13.66 -17.48
C LYS A 125 1.05 -15.15 -17.67
N LYS A 126 0.21 -15.65 -18.55
CA LYS A 126 0.22 -17.06 -18.83
C LYS A 126 0.98 -17.31 -20.09
N LYS A 127 1.62 -18.42 -20.12
CA LYS A 127 2.39 -18.80 -21.28
C LYS A 127 1.61 -19.76 -22.13
#